data_9eaaa18f5813adbb5350146992d95325
#
_entry.id   9eaaa18f5813adbb5350146992d95325
#
_cell.length_a   1.000
_cell.length_b   1.000
_cell.length_c   1.000
_cell.angle_alpha   90.00
_cell.angle_beta   90.00
_cell.angle_gamma   90.00
#
_symmetry.space_group_name_H-M   'P 1'
#
loop_
_entity.id
_entity.type
_entity.pdbx_description
1 polymer ?
#
loop_
_entity_poly.entity_id
_entity_poly.type
_entity_poly.pdbx_seq_one_letter_code
_entity_poly.pdbx_strand_id
1 'polypeptide(L)'
;MKKQLVLMAFAAMFSITAVNAQGGGQRMTPEERIKFTIEKMAPLNLDADTKAKADVIITDYVNGQQKATDEIRAAGGDREAMQAKRKELADARDGKLKLIFTEAQMKQWKDEIEPSLRPQRPAGGGGGK
;
A
#
# COMPACT_ATOMS: atom_id res chain seq x y z
N MET A 1 4.35 -2.23 -44.82
CA MET A 1 3.91 -1.72 -43.51
C MET A 1 5.04 -1.83 -42.53
N LYS A 2 5.63 -0.74 -42.27
CA LYS A 2 6.72 -0.70 -41.33
C LYS A 2 6.16 -0.46 -39.93
N LYS A 3 5.97 -1.52 -39.21
CA LYS A 3 5.83 -1.41 -37.79
C LYS A 3 7.18 -1.03 -37.24
N GLN A 4 7.37 0.21 -37.09
CA GLN A 4 8.47 0.71 -36.31
C GLN A 4 8.21 0.30 -34.86
N LEU A 5 8.80 -0.80 -34.53
CA LEU A 5 9.09 -1.08 -33.14
C LEU A 5 10.06 -0.02 -32.70
N VAL A 6 9.53 1.07 -32.26
CA VAL A 6 10.28 1.97 -31.42
C VAL A 6 10.44 1.22 -30.11
N LEU A 7 11.43 0.40 -30.08
CA LEU A 7 12.07 0.01 -28.85
C LEU A 7 12.61 1.31 -28.26
N MET A 8 11.75 2.04 -27.61
CA MET A 8 12.20 2.97 -26.62
C MET A 8 12.79 2.12 -25.52
N ALA A 9 14.07 1.91 -25.64
CA ALA A 9 14.88 1.58 -24.50
C ALA A 9 14.71 2.78 -23.54
N PHE A 10 13.71 2.69 -22.70
CA PHE A 10 13.73 3.41 -21.47
C PHE A 10 14.87 2.80 -20.65
N ALA A 11 16.04 3.24 -20.96
CA ALA A 11 17.08 3.24 -19.97
C ALA A 11 16.58 4.24 -18.90
N ALA A 12 15.67 3.78 -18.09
CA ALA A 12 15.45 4.40 -16.82
C ALA A 12 16.78 4.26 -16.08
N MET A 13 17.60 5.25 -16.22
CA MET A 13 18.63 5.47 -15.24
C MET A 13 17.87 5.76 -13.94
N PHE A 14 17.55 4.69 -13.25
CA PHE A 14 17.33 4.80 -11.85
C PHE A 14 18.65 5.24 -11.26
N SER A 15 18.81 6.52 -11.21
CA SER A 15 19.70 7.09 -10.22
C SER A 15 19.07 6.72 -8.89
N ILE A 16 19.44 5.56 -8.40
CA ILE A 16 19.24 5.24 -7.02
C ILE A 16 20.14 6.22 -6.29
N THR A 17 19.63 7.39 -6.04
CA THR A 17 20.16 8.15 -4.94
C THR A 17 19.85 7.31 -3.73
N ALA A 18 20.83 6.58 -3.27
CA ALA A 18 20.80 6.01 -1.96
C ALA A 18 20.66 7.18 -1.00
N VAL A 19 19.42 7.52 -0.72
CA VAL A 19 19.16 8.41 0.38
C VAL A 19 19.53 7.61 1.61
N ASN A 20 20.68 7.90 2.14
CA ASN A 20 21.06 7.42 3.44
C ASN A 20 20.02 7.92 4.44
N ALA A 21 19.06 7.08 4.70
CA ALA A 21 18.18 7.31 5.80
C ALA A 21 18.99 7.17 7.08
N GLN A 22 19.29 8.28 7.62
CA GLN A 22 19.87 8.32 8.95
C GLN A 22 18.75 8.15 9.97
N GLY A 23 18.77 7.02 10.62
CA GLY A 23 18.05 6.82 11.86
C GLY A 23 16.57 6.54 11.71
N GLY A 24 16.21 5.34 12.10
CA GLY A 24 14.85 4.97 12.43
C GLY A 24 13.88 4.93 11.28
N GLY A 25 13.81 3.79 10.62
CA GLY A 25 12.68 3.39 9.79
C GLY A 25 12.27 4.37 8.70
N GLN A 26 12.80 4.17 7.51
CA GLN A 26 12.30 4.86 6.34
C GLN A 26 10.80 4.64 6.22
N ARG A 27 10.06 5.70 6.37
CA ARG A 27 8.64 5.68 6.06
C ARG A 27 8.51 5.84 4.56
N MET A 28 7.90 4.84 3.95
CA MET A 28 7.54 4.91 2.54
C MET A 28 6.67 6.14 2.29
N THR A 29 6.90 6.82 1.19
CA THR A 29 5.98 7.85 0.69
C THR A 29 4.63 7.22 0.36
N PRO A 30 3.56 7.99 0.25
CA PRO A 30 2.28 7.45 -0.20
C PRO A 30 2.37 6.73 -1.54
N GLU A 31 3.12 7.26 -2.48
CA GLU A 31 3.32 6.65 -3.80
C GLU A 31 4.04 5.32 -3.71
N GLU A 32 5.08 5.24 -2.91
CA GLU A 32 5.81 3.99 -2.65
C GLU A 32 4.92 2.94 -2.00
N ARG A 33 4.07 3.35 -1.07
CA ARG A 33 3.12 2.46 -0.41
C ARG A 33 2.07 1.93 -1.36
N ILE A 34 1.56 2.77 -2.24
CA ILE A 34 0.61 2.38 -3.29
C ILE A 34 1.26 1.33 -4.19
N LYS A 35 2.42 1.65 -4.72
CA LYS A 35 3.17 0.74 -5.59
C LYS A 35 3.47 -0.59 -4.91
N PHE A 36 3.98 -0.55 -3.70
CA PHE A 36 4.28 -1.74 -2.92
C PHE A 36 3.04 -2.61 -2.70
N THR A 37 1.90 -2.00 -2.36
CA THR A 37 0.65 -2.73 -2.17
C THR A 37 0.19 -3.39 -3.46
N ILE A 38 0.24 -2.67 -4.57
CA ILE A 38 -0.15 -3.19 -5.88
C ILE A 38 0.74 -4.38 -6.28
N GLU A 39 2.04 -4.28 -6.05
CA GLU A 39 2.98 -5.38 -6.29
C GLU A 39 2.66 -6.62 -5.44
N LYS A 40 2.30 -6.41 -4.18
CA LYS A 40 1.90 -7.50 -3.27
C LYS A 40 0.60 -8.17 -3.69
N MET A 41 -0.23 -7.50 -4.46
CA MET A 41 -1.49 -8.06 -4.97
C MET A 41 -1.31 -8.94 -6.21
N ALA A 42 -0.12 -9.02 -6.78
CA ALA A 42 0.16 -9.83 -7.98
C ALA A 42 -0.31 -11.30 -7.85
N PRO A 43 -0.13 -12.00 -6.71
CA PRO A 43 -0.62 -13.37 -6.55
C PRO A 43 -2.13 -13.55 -6.69
N LEU A 44 -2.92 -12.50 -6.59
CA LEU A 44 -4.38 -12.56 -6.76
C LEU A 44 -4.79 -12.82 -8.21
N ASN A 45 -3.89 -12.64 -9.16
CA ASN A 45 -4.15 -12.84 -10.59
C ASN A 45 -5.40 -12.10 -11.08
N LEU A 46 -5.49 -10.83 -10.74
CA LEU A 46 -6.63 -10.01 -11.14
C LEU A 46 -6.61 -9.77 -12.66
N ASP A 47 -7.79 -9.81 -13.27
CA ASP A 47 -7.92 -9.37 -14.64
C ASP A 47 -7.67 -7.85 -14.76
N ALA A 48 -7.50 -7.36 -15.98
CA ALA A 48 -7.13 -5.96 -16.20
C ALA A 48 -8.16 -4.98 -15.62
N ASP A 49 -9.44 -5.27 -15.73
CA ASP A 49 -10.52 -4.44 -15.24
C ASP A 49 -10.57 -4.41 -13.71
N THR A 50 -10.53 -5.58 -13.10
CA THR A 50 -10.51 -5.72 -11.63
C THR A 50 -9.26 -5.09 -11.04
N LYS A 51 -8.10 -5.30 -11.69
CA LYS A 51 -6.85 -4.66 -11.27
C LYS A 51 -6.95 -3.14 -11.29
N ALA A 52 -7.47 -2.56 -12.35
CA ALA A 52 -7.64 -1.11 -12.46
C ALA A 52 -8.52 -0.56 -11.32
N LYS A 53 -9.60 -1.25 -11.01
CA LYS A 53 -10.48 -0.88 -9.89
C LYS A 53 -9.79 -1.04 -8.53
N ALA A 54 -9.07 -2.11 -8.34
CA ALA A 54 -8.30 -2.34 -7.12
C ALA A 54 -7.22 -1.27 -6.92
N ASP A 55 -6.52 -0.90 -7.99
CA ASP A 55 -5.50 0.15 -7.94
C ASP A 55 -6.08 1.49 -7.47
N VAL A 56 -7.26 1.85 -7.93
CA VAL A 56 -7.98 3.05 -7.48
C VAL A 56 -8.33 2.95 -5.99
N ILE A 57 -8.87 1.82 -5.57
CA ILE A 57 -9.24 1.60 -4.17
C ILE A 57 -8.03 1.72 -3.24
N ILE A 58 -6.92 1.11 -3.62
CA ILE A 58 -5.67 1.19 -2.85
C ILE A 58 -5.11 2.61 -2.83
N THR A 59 -5.14 3.30 -3.95
CA THR A 59 -4.69 4.69 -4.06
C THR A 59 -5.50 5.59 -3.13
N ASP A 60 -6.82 5.49 -3.17
CA ASP A 60 -7.71 6.25 -2.30
C ASP A 60 -7.49 5.93 -0.82
N TYR A 61 -7.28 4.67 -0.50
CA TYR A 61 -7.01 4.24 0.86
C TYR A 61 -5.70 4.85 1.40
N VAL A 62 -4.62 4.76 0.64
CA VAL A 62 -3.31 5.30 1.08
C VAL A 62 -3.37 6.82 1.21
N ASN A 63 -3.97 7.50 0.26
CA ASN A 63 -4.11 8.96 0.31
C ASN A 63 -5.03 9.39 1.47
N GLY A 64 -6.09 8.64 1.71
CA GLY A 64 -6.97 8.87 2.85
C GLY A 64 -6.26 8.69 4.19
N GLN A 65 -5.40 7.68 4.29
CA GLN A 65 -4.56 7.50 5.49
C GLN A 65 -3.59 8.66 5.70
N GLN A 66 -2.96 9.12 4.64
CA GLN A 66 -2.02 10.24 4.73
C GLN A 66 -2.74 11.50 5.22
N LYS A 67 -3.85 11.83 4.58
CA LYS A 67 -4.67 12.98 4.95
C LYS A 67 -5.14 12.91 6.40
N ALA A 68 -5.69 11.77 6.81
CA ALA A 68 -6.15 11.55 8.17
C ALA A 68 -5.01 11.68 9.19
N THR A 69 -3.85 11.15 8.87
CA THR A 69 -2.66 11.26 9.72
C THR A 69 -2.24 12.71 9.90
N ASP A 70 -2.23 13.49 8.83
CA ASP A 70 -1.85 14.89 8.87
C ASP A 70 -2.86 15.72 9.68
N GLU A 71 -4.15 15.49 9.47
CA GLU A 71 -5.22 16.15 10.21
C GLU A 71 -5.16 15.85 11.72
N ILE A 72 -4.97 14.59 12.07
CA ILE A 72 -4.90 14.16 13.48
C ILE A 72 -3.64 14.73 14.15
N ARG A 73 -2.52 14.75 13.47
CA ARG A 73 -1.29 15.38 13.97
C ARG A 73 -1.46 16.87 14.21
N ALA A 74 -2.10 17.56 13.26
CA ALA A 74 -2.41 18.97 13.40
C ALA A 74 -3.33 19.26 14.57
N ALA A 75 -4.20 18.33 14.94
CA ALA A 75 -5.13 18.42 16.06
C ALA A 75 -4.56 17.96 17.41
N GLY A 76 -3.28 17.59 17.46
CA GLY A 76 -2.63 17.15 18.70
C GLY A 76 -2.12 15.72 18.72
N GLY A 77 -2.41 14.93 17.69
CA GLY A 77 -1.83 13.59 17.53
C GLY A 77 -2.41 12.50 18.41
N ASP A 78 -3.70 12.52 18.69
CA ASP A 78 -4.37 11.53 19.52
C ASP A 78 -4.23 10.12 18.92
N ARG A 79 -3.67 9.21 19.71
CA ARG A 79 -3.45 7.82 19.30
C ARG A 79 -4.74 7.06 19.06
N GLU A 80 -5.74 7.24 19.89
CA GLU A 80 -7.04 6.58 19.74
C GLU A 80 -7.75 7.04 18.47
N ALA A 81 -7.74 8.33 18.19
CA ALA A 81 -8.28 8.90 16.97
C ALA A 81 -7.55 8.33 15.74
N MET A 82 -6.24 8.18 15.81
CA MET A 82 -5.43 7.59 14.74
C MET A 82 -5.83 6.14 14.47
N GLN A 83 -5.97 5.34 15.51
CA GLN A 83 -6.36 3.92 15.38
C GLN A 83 -7.79 3.78 14.85
N ALA A 84 -8.71 4.57 15.37
CA ALA A 84 -10.10 4.57 14.90
C ALA A 84 -10.20 4.94 13.43
N LYS A 85 -9.45 5.93 12.99
CA LYS A 85 -9.44 6.36 11.58
C LYS A 85 -8.80 5.32 10.67
N ARG A 86 -7.73 4.69 11.10
CA ARG A 86 -7.11 3.59 10.35
C ARG A 86 -8.07 2.43 10.15
N LYS A 87 -8.79 2.06 11.20
CA LYS A 87 -9.79 1.00 11.12
C LYS A 87 -10.92 1.36 10.16
N GLU A 88 -11.45 2.56 10.28
CA GLU A 88 -12.50 3.08 9.39
C GLU A 88 -12.08 3.00 7.93
N LEU A 89 -10.88 3.49 7.61
CA LEU A 89 -10.36 3.47 6.25
C LEU A 89 -10.10 2.04 5.74
N ALA A 90 -9.58 1.17 6.60
CA ALA A 90 -9.35 -0.23 6.26
C ALA A 90 -10.66 -0.97 5.99
N ASP A 91 -11.66 -0.75 6.82
CA ASP A 91 -12.99 -1.37 6.65
C ASP A 91 -13.67 -0.88 5.35
N ALA A 92 -13.55 0.41 5.04
CA ALA A 92 -14.06 0.98 3.80
C ALA A 92 -13.34 0.40 2.57
N ARG A 93 -12.02 0.29 2.62
CA ARG A 93 -11.22 -0.38 1.57
C ARG A 93 -11.68 -1.81 1.36
N ASP A 94 -11.76 -2.58 2.42
CA ASP A 94 -12.14 -4.00 2.35
C ASP A 94 -13.55 -4.19 1.84
N GLY A 95 -14.48 -3.32 2.20
CA GLY A 95 -15.83 -3.31 1.67
C GLY A 95 -15.88 -3.10 0.15
N LYS A 96 -15.04 -2.22 -0.35
CA LYS A 96 -14.92 -1.96 -1.79
C LYS A 96 -14.24 -3.13 -2.52
N LEU A 97 -13.16 -3.68 -1.94
CA LEU A 97 -12.47 -4.84 -2.51
C LEU A 97 -13.38 -6.06 -2.56
N LYS A 98 -14.19 -6.26 -1.56
CA LYS A 98 -15.16 -7.36 -1.51
C LYS A 98 -16.15 -7.33 -2.67
N LEU A 99 -16.46 -6.16 -3.20
CA LEU A 99 -17.37 -6.01 -4.34
C LEU A 99 -16.74 -6.45 -5.67
N ILE A 100 -15.42 -6.46 -5.76
CA ILE A 100 -14.71 -6.77 -7.00
C ILE A 100 -13.87 -8.04 -6.93
N PHE A 101 -13.55 -8.53 -5.73
CA PHE A 101 -12.79 -9.76 -5.54
C PHE A 101 -13.73 -10.95 -5.39
N THR A 102 -13.26 -12.12 -5.83
CA THR A 102 -13.89 -13.39 -5.46
C THR A 102 -13.64 -13.67 -3.97
N GLU A 103 -14.39 -14.61 -3.41
CA GLU A 103 -14.18 -15.03 -2.01
C GLU A 103 -12.76 -15.54 -1.78
N ALA A 104 -12.22 -16.30 -2.72
CA ALA A 104 -10.84 -16.80 -2.64
C ALA A 104 -9.83 -15.66 -2.68
N GLN A 105 -10.02 -14.67 -3.55
CA GLN A 105 -9.16 -13.50 -3.63
C GLN A 105 -9.23 -12.65 -2.36
N MET A 106 -10.44 -12.46 -1.83
CA MET A 106 -10.62 -11.70 -0.59
C MET A 106 -9.97 -12.41 0.60
N LYS A 107 -10.09 -13.73 0.67
CA LYS A 107 -9.42 -14.53 1.69
C LYS A 107 -7.90 -14.40 1.59
N GLN A 108 -7.35 -14.51 0.40
CA GLN A 108 -5.92 -14.34 0.18
C GLN A 108 -5.45 -12.94 0.54
N TRP A 109 -6.24 -11.93 0.21
CA TRP A 109 -5.98 -10.56 0.62
C TRP A 109 -5.85 -10.43 2.14
N LYS A 110 -6.83 -10.95 2.88
CA LYS A 110 -6.87 -10.85 4.35
C LYS A 110 -5.81 -11.70 5.04
N ASP A 111 -5.55 -12.89 4.53
CA ASP A 111 -4.69 -13.88 5.20
C ASP A 111 -3.21 -13.72 4.84
N GLU A 112 -2.90 -13.28 3.63
CA GLU A 112 -1.53 -13.25 3.11
C GLU A 112 -1.03 -11.85 2.78
N ILE A 113 -1.83 -11.06 2.07
CA ILE A 113 -1.37 -9.79 1.52
C ILE A 113 -1.43 -8.69 2.57
N GLU A 114 -2.56 -8.47 3.18
CA GLU A 114 -2.72 -7.44 4.21
C GLU A 114 -1.71 -7.57 5.36
N PRO A 115 -1.48 -8.78 5.91
CA PRO A 115 -0.45 -8.93 6.93
C PRO A 115 0.96 -8.57 6.45
N SER A 116 1.26 -8.84 5.18
CA SER A 116 2.57 -8.50 4.59
C SER A 116 2.80 -7.01 4.40
N LEU A 117 1.72 -6.22 4.39
CA LEU A 117 1.80 -4.77 4.26
C LEU A 117 2.09 -4.06 5.58
N ARG A 118 1.94 -4.74 6.69
CA ARG A 118 2.24 -4.17 7.99
C ARG A 118 3.75 -4.05 8.15
N PRO A 119 4.22 -2.94 8.74
CA PRO A 119 5.65 -2.84 9.06
C PRO A 119 6.02 -4.01 9.96
N GLN A 120 6.93 -4.82 9.48
CA GLN A 120 7.47 -5.88 10.32
C GLN A 120 8.31 -5.25 11.42
N ARG A 121 7.85 -5.35 12.63
CA ARG A 121 8.70 -5.06 13.77
C ARG A 121 9.81 -6.11 13.79
N PRO A 122 11.06 -5.71 13.90
CA PRO A 122 12.13 -6.70 14.00
C PRO A 122 11.82 -7.65 15.15
N ALA A 123 11.86 -8.93 14.84
CA ALA A 123 11.76 -9.97 15.84
C ALA A 123 12.90 -9.79 16.85
N GLY A 124 12.57 -9.49 18.07
CA GLY A 124 13.56 -9.24 19.11
C GLY A 124 13.32 -7.97 19.91
N GLY A 125 12.53 -7.08 19.40
CA GLY A 125 12.14 -5.89 20.16
C GLY A 125 11.06 -6.12 21.20
N GLY A 126 10.58 -7.31 21.31
CA GLY A 126 9.47 -7.64 22.16
C GLY A 126 9.84 -8.51 23.36
N GLY A 127 11.08 -8.54 23.72
CA GLY A 127 11.53 -9.34 24.84
C GLY A 127 10.99 -8.88 26.19
N GLY A 128 9.95 -8.18 26.20
CA GLY A 128 9.31 -7.85 27.44
C GLY A 128 8.80 -9.08 28.13
N LYS A 129 9.37 -9.41 29.12
CA LYS A 129 8.64 -10.13 30.12
C LYS A 129 7.57 -9.24 30.71
#